data_8fd704af8b17daad13a5e9a7345944d3
#
_entry.id   8fd704af8b17daad13a5e9a7345944d3
#
_cell.length_a   1.000
_cell.length_b   1.000
_cell.length_c   1.000
_cell.angle_alpha   90.00
_cell.angle_beta   90.00
_cell.angle_gamma   90.00
#
_symmetry.space_group_name_H-M   'P 1'
#
loop_
_entity.id
_entity.type
_entity.pdbx_description
1 polymer ?
#
loop_
_entity_poly.entity_id
_entity_poly.type
_entity_poly.pdbx_seq_one_letter_code
_entity_poly.pdbx_strand_id
1 'polypeptide(L)'
;MRKKGFTLIELMVVIAIIAILAAIALTSYRGYIRKAQAKELMSFARACAQEILAKCVEDPTYTVTQSDFATCQNPSTPPRQFSSINFTTVSGSCSAGFSVVVRGTLQDGTTYECNCTYSNSTDDVVCTQPKRTS
;
A
#
# COMPACT_ATOMS: atom_id res chain seq x y z
N MET A 1 38.60 14.34 -44.89
CA MET A 1 37.96 13.82 -43.64
C MET A 1 37.65 12.36 -43.81
N ARG A 2 38.14 11.52 -42.92
CA ARG A 2 37.78 10.09 -42.86
C ARG A 2 36.47 9.95 -42.12
N LYS A 3 35.43 9.49 -42.78
CA LYS A 3 34.19 9.06 -42.11
C LYS A 3 34.43 7.67 -41.55
N LYS A 4 34.35 7.52 -40.23
CA LYS A 4 34.38 6.23 -39.56
C LYS A 4 32.96 5.69 -39.49
N GLY A 5 32.70 4.56 -40.15
CA GLY A 5 31.45 3.83 -40.07
C GLY A 5 31.49 2.82 -38.93
N PHE A 6 30.31 2.51 -38.37
CA PHE A 6 30.17 1.41 -37.41
C PHE A 6 30.28 0.05 -38.12
N THR A 7 30.94 -0.89 -37.47
CA THR A 7 30.94 -2.28 -37.91
C THR A 7 29.62 -2.96 -37.48
N LEU A 8 29.20 -3.95 -38.25
CA LEU A 8 28.00 -4.74 -37.94
C LEU A 8 28.08 -5.38 -36.55
N ILE A 9 29.28 -5.91 -36.20
CA ILE A 9 29.48 -6.57 -34.90
C ILE A 9 29.42 -5.60 -33.72
N GLU A 10 29.90 -4.36 -33.86
CA GLU A 10 29.77 -3.32 -32.84
C GLU A 10 28.32 -3.01 -32.54
N LEU A 11 27.47 -2.91 -33.58
CA LEU A 11 26.05 -2.69 -33.40
C LEU A 11 25.36 -3.90 -32.74
N MET A 12 25.71 -5.12 -33.17
CA MET A 12 25.13 -6.35 -32.60
C MET A 12 25.45 -6.50 -31.12
N VAL A 13 26.67 -6.20 -30.68
CA VAL A 13 27.08 -6.27 -29.27
C VAL A 13 26.32 -5.23 -28.44
N VAL A 14 26.15 -4.01 -28.94
CA VAL A 14 25.41 -2.95 -28.22
C VAL A 14 23.96 -3.34 -28.02
N ILE A 15 23.26 -3.79 -29.04
CA ILE A 15 21.85 -4.19 -28.90
C ILE A 15 21.70 -5.44 -27.99
N ALA A 16 22.66 -6.36 -28.01
CA ALA A 16 22.65 -7.52 -27.12
C ALA A 16 22.77 -7.10 -25.64
N ILE A 17 23.66 -6.19 -25.32
CA ILE A 17 23.83 -5.67 -23.95
C ILE A 17 22.58 -4.90 -23.50
N ILE A 18 22.04 -4.04 -24.34
CA ILE A 18 20.81 -3.30 -24.05
C ILE A 18 19.63 -4.26 -23.79
N ALA A 19 19.49 -5.31 -24.58
CA ALA A 19 18.44 -6.29 -24.42
C ALA A 19 18.51 -7.02 -23.07
N ILE A 20 19.71 -7.42 -22.64
CA ILE A 20 19.92 -8.08 -21.34
C ILE A 20 19.60 -7.10 -20.19
N LEU A 21 20.12 -5.87 -20.24
CA LEU A 21 19.88 -4.88 -19.21
C LEU A 21 18.39 -4.50 -19.12
N ALA A 22 17.70 -4.36 -20.26
CA ALA A 22 16.28 -4.08 -20.31
C ALA A 22 15.45 -5.20 -19.67
N ALA A 23 15.81 -6.46 -19.92
CA ALA A 23 15.12 -7.61 -19.34
C ALA A 23 15.20 -7.62 -17.80
N ILE A 24 16.38 -7.34 -17.24
CA ILE A 24 16.58 -7.29 -15.78
C ILE A 24 15.87 -6.08 -15.18
N ALA A 25 15.97 -4.93 -15.82
CA ALA A 25 15.34 -3.69 -15.35
C ALA A 25 13.82 -3.81 -15.30
N LEU A 26 13.19 -4.49 -16.25
CA LEU A 26 11.74 -4.63 -16.33
C LEU A 26 11.17 -5.42 -15.15
N THR A 27 11.83 -6.50 -14.73
CA THR A 27 11.36 -7.34 -13.61
C THR A 27 11.46 -6.60 -12.27
N SER A 28 12.58 -5.91 -12.03
CA SER A 28 12.79 -5.09 -10.83
C SER A 28 11.80 -3.92 -10.77
N TYR A 29 11.54 -3.27 -11.91
CA TYR A 29 10.62 -2.13 -12.01
C TYR A 29 9.18 -2.50 -11.65
N ARG A 30 8.69 -3.65 -12.13
CA ARG A 30 7.35 -4.15 -11.78
C ARG A 30 7.16 -4.39 -10.28
N GLY A 31 8.17 -4.95 -9.61
CA GLY A 31 8.15 -5.13 -8.16
C GLY A 31 8.08 -3.80 -7.40
N TYR A 32 8.80 -2.80 -7.88
CA TYR A 32 8.81 -1.45 -7.31
C TYR A 32 7.45 -0.76 -7.43
N ILE A 33 6.83 -0.85 -8.60
CA ILE A 33 5.49 -0.27 -8.85
C ILE A 33 4.44 -0.92 -7.94
N ARG A 34 4.46 -2.24 -7.79
CA ARG A 34 3.51 -2.93 -6.89
C ARG A 34 3.63 -2.43 -5.46
N LYS A 35 4.84 -2.29 -4.94
CA LYS A 35 5.08 -1.75 -3.59
C LYS A 35 4.61 -0.30 -3.46
N ALA A 36 4.83 0.51 -4.49
CA ALA A 36 4.38 1.89 -4.51
C ALA A 36 2.85 1.99 -4.51
N GLN A 37 2.19 1.17 -5.31
CA GLN A 37 0.73 1.08 -5.34
C GLN A 37 0.17 0.58 -4.00
N ALA A 38 0.79 -0.43 -3.39
CA ALA A 38 0.38 -0.95 -2.09
C ALA A 38 0.47 0.09 -0.96
N LYS A 39 1.40 1.04 -1.04
CA LYS A 39 1.52 2.12 -0.04
C LYS A 39 0.27 2.99 0.08
N GLU A 40 -0.55 3.04 -0.95
CA GLU A 40 -1.82 3.76 -0.89
C GLU A 40 -2.80 3.15 0.13
N LEU A 41 -2.67 1.85 0.44
CA LEU A 41 -3.45 1.23 1.52
C LEU A 41 -3.23 1.91 2.87
N MET A 42 -2.04 2.46 3.12
CA MET A 42 -1.76 3.21 4.35
C MET A 42 -2.64 4.45 4.47
N SER A 43 -2.99 5.10 3.36
CA SER A 43 -3.86 6.28 3.41
C SER A 43 -5.27 5.91 3.86
N PHE A 44 -5.81 4.78 3.40
CA PHE A 44 -7.10 4.26 3.84
C PHE A 44 -7.09 3.87 5.32
N ALA A 45 -6.05 3.13 5.74
CA ALA A 45 -5.90 2.73 7.13
C ALA A 45 -5.75 3.94 8.08
N ARG A 46 -4.97 4.95 7.68
CA ARG A 46 -4.80 6.19 8.45
C ARG A 46 -6.06 7.02 8.51
N ALA A 47 -6.79 7.16 7.40
CA ALA A 47 -8.04 7.91 7.39
C ALA A 47 -9.05 7.31 8.38
N CYS A 48 -9.21 5.99 8.37
CA CYS A 48 -10.04 5.28 9.33
C CYS A 48 -9.55 5.49 10.78
N ALA A 49 -8.26 5.32 11.04
CA ALA A 49 -7.69 5.49 12.38
C ALA A 49 -7.86 6.92 12.91
N GLN A 50 -7.73 7.93 12.05
CA GLN A 50 -7.92 9.34 12.42
C GLN A 50 -9.37 9.67 12.74
N GLU A 51 -10.33 9.10 12.00
CA GLU A 51 -11.76 9.27 12.30
C GLU A 51 -12.11 8.64 13.65
N ILE A 52 -11.59 7.45 13.93
CA ILE A 52 -11.74 6.81 15.25
C ILE A 52 -11.12 7.67 16.36
N LEU A 53 -9.92 8.20 16.12
CA LEU A 53 -9.23 9.03 17.10
C LEU A 53 -10.01 10.33 17.41
N ALA A 54 -10.61 10.96 16.40
CA ALA A 54 -11.50 12.10 16.60
C ALA A 54 -12.69 11.75 17.49
N LYS A 55 -13.27 10.55 17.31
CA LYS A 55 -14.34 10.05 18.17
C LYS A 55 -13.86 9.80 19.61
N CYS A 56 -12.64 9.32 19.77
CA CYS A 56 -12.03 9.09 21.10
C CYS A 56 -11.79 10.37 21.88
N VAL A 57 -11.60 11.50 21.18
CA VAL A 57 -11.50 12.82 21.84
C VAL A 57 -12.86 13.25 22.42
N GLU A 58 -13.97 12.93 21.72
CA GLU A 58 -15.33 13.20 22.20
C GLU A 58 -15.75 12.27 23.35
N ASP A 59 -15.44 10.98 23.21
CA ASP A 59 -15.78 9.93 24.17
C ASP A 59 -14.58 8.98 24.42
N PRO A 60 -13.78 9.22 25.45
CA PRO A 60 -12.64 8.40 25.80
C PRO A 60 -12.96 6.94 26.17
N THR A 61 -14.22 6.64 26.46
CA THR A 61 -14.68 5.29 26.82
C THR A 61 -15.27 4.51 25.67
N TYR A 62 -15.31 5.13 24.46
CA TYR A 62 -15.96 4.55 23.29
C TYR A 62 -15.31 3.21 22.87
N THR A 63 -16.16 2.22 22.56
CA THR A 63 -15.75 0.95 21.96
C THR A 63 -15.86 1.04 20.45
N VAL A 64 -14.78 0.74 19.76
CA VAL A 64 -14.68 0.91 18.31
C VAL A 64 -15.52 -0.13 17.57
N THR A 65 -16.48 0.35 16.77
CA THR A 65 -17.32 -0.45 15.88
C THR A 65 -17.15 0.05 14.46
N GLN A 66 -16.77 -0.83 13.54
CA GLN A 66 -16.47 -0.46 12.15
C GLN A 66 -17.61 0.28 11.44
N SER A 67 -18.86 -0.11 11.71
CA SER A 67 -20.04 0.46 11.07
C SER A 67 -20.27 1.94 11.35
N ASP A 68 -19.69 2.46 12.44
CA ASP A 68 -19.91 3.82 12.90
C ASP A 68 -19.05 4.86 12.16
N PHE A 69 -18.07 4.38 11.38
CA PHE A 69 -17.09 5.21 10.72
C PHE A 69 -17.17 5.05 9.20
N ALA A 70 -17.42 6.16 8.50
CA ALA A 70 -17.55 6.14 7.04
C ALA A 70 -16.23 5.79 6.33
N THR A 71 -15.11 6.27 6.86
CA THR A 71 -13.78 5.99 6.29
C THR A 71 -13.27 4.58 6.57
N CYS A 72 -13.93 3.84 7.47
CA CYS A 72 -13.63 2.45 7.78
C CYS A 72 -14.46 1.44 6.96
N GLN A 73 -15.29 1.93 6.04
CA GLN A 73 -16.09 1.08 5.16
C GLN A 73 -15.30 0.67 3.91
N ASN A 74 -15.62 -0.50 3.38
CA ASN A 74 -15.04 -0.93 2.13
C ASN A 74 -15.51 -0.01 0.99
N PRO A 75 -14.58 0.60 0.22
CA PRO A 75 -14.98 1.49 -0.85
C PRO A 75 -15.71 0.71 -1.95
N SER A 76 -16.86 1.21 -2.38
CA SER A 76 -17.62 0.63 -3.49
C SER A 76 -16.87 0.73 -4.83
N THR A 77 -16.03 1.75 -4.95
CA THR A 77 -15.20 2.00 -6.14
C THR A 77 -13.74 2.18 -5.69
N PRO A 78 -12.96 1.09 -5.63
CA PRO A 78 -11.56 1.20 -5.28
C PRO A 78 -10.77 1.96 -6.36
N PRO A 79 -9.61 2.58 -6.01
CA PRO A 79 -8.70 3.17 -6.98
C PRO A 79 -8.29 2.16 -8.06
N ARG A 80 -7.99 2.67 -9.27
CA ARG A 80 -7.72 1.84 -10.47
C ARG A 80 -6.70 0.72 -10.30
N GLN A 81 -5.72 0.89 -9.42
CA GLN A 81 -4.68 -0.11 -9.16
C GLN A 81 -5.15 -1.28 -8.32
N PHE A 82 -6.28 -1.13 -7.61
CA PHE A 82 -6.86 -2.19 -6.79
C PHE A 82 -8.10 -2.78 -7.47
N SER A 83 -8.22 -4.11 -7.40
CA SER A 83 -9.46 -4.81 -7.72
C SER A 83 -10.43 -4.79 -6.53
N SER A 84 -9.89 -4.78 -5.31
CA SER A 84 -10.69 -4.65 -4.08
C SER A 84 -9.87 -4.07 -2.93
N ILE A 85 -10.52 -3.36 -2.03
CA ILE A 85 -10.00 -2.92 -0.74
C ILE A 85 -11.01 -3.32 0.32
N ASN A 86 -10.55 -4.03 1.35
CA ASN A 86 -11.39 -4.52 2.43
C ASN A 86 -10.76 -4.18 3.79
N PHE A 87 -11.54 -3.59 4.66
CA PHE A 87 -11.21 -3.48 6.08
C PHE A 87 -11.51 -4.82 6.75
N THR A 88 -10.49 -5.54 7.16
CA THR A 88 -10.62 -6.89 7.73
C THR A 88 -10.76 -6.87 9.24
N THR A 89 -10.19 -5.86 9.89
CA THR A 89 -10.30 -5.68 11.33
C THR A 89 -10.35 -4.19 11.64
N VAL A 90 -11.40 -3.78 12.33
CA VAL A 90 -11.54 -2.45 12.94
C VAL A 90 -12.14 -2.70 14.31
N SER A 91 -11.30 -2.70 15.35
CA SER A 91 -11.73 -3.09 16.68
C SER A 91 -10.81 -2.53 17.77
N GLY A 92 -11.33 -2.47 18.98
CA GLY A 92 -10.63 -1.99 20.14
C GLY A 92 -11.48 -1.01 20.95
N SER A 93 -10.81 -0.18 21.74
CA SER A 93 -11.47 0.89 22.51
C SER A 93 -10.54 2.10 22.63
N CYS A 94 -11.12 3.25 22.86
CA CYS A 94 -10.34 4.48 23.08
C CYS A 94 -9.46 4.40 24.32
N SER A 95 -9.92 3.69 25.36
CA SER A 95 -9.18 3.56 26.63
C SER A 95 -8.02 2.59 26.58
N ALA A 96 -8.14 1.51 25.81
CA ALA A 96 -7.11 0.44 25.75
C ALA A 96 -6.27 0.51 24.46
N GLY A 97 -6.77 1.16 23.43
CA GLY A 97 -6.20 1.19 22.10
C GLY A 97 -7.05 0.44 21.07
N PHE A 98 -6.81 0.72 19.79
CA PHE A 98 -7.54 0.09 18.70
C PHE A 98 -6.60 -0.32 17.55
N SER A 99 -7.10 -1.19 16.70
CA SER A 99 -6.39 -1.69 15.52
C SER A 99 -7.27 -1.58 14.28
N VAL A 100 -6.66 -1.13 13.20
CA VAL A 100 -7.27 -1.04 11.86
C VAL A 100 -6.42 -1.84 10.89
N VAL A 101 -6.97 -2.90 10.32
CA VAL A 101 -6.29 -3.72 9.31
C VAL A 101 -7.02 -3.60 7.99
N VAL A 102 -6.29 -3.18 6.96
CA VAL A 102 -6.79 -3.03 5.59
C VAL A 102 -6.07 -3.99 4.67
N ARG A 103 -6.81 -4.72 3.89
CA ARG A 103 -6.30 -5.61 2.84
C ARG A 103 -6.71 -5.09 1.48
N GLY A 104 -5.76 -4.98 0.57
CA GLY A 104 -5.99 -4.57 -0.81
C GLY A 104 -5.43 -5.59 -1.79
N THR A 105 -6.22 -5.96 -2.78
CA THR A 105 -5.79 -6.80 -3.89
C THR A 105 -5.56 -5.92 -5.11
N LEU A 106 -4.36 -5.97 -5.67
CA LEU A 106 -4.01 -5.26 -6.91
C LEU A 106 -4.67 -5.92 -8.12
N GLN A 107 -4.68 -5.24 -9.25
CA GLN A 107 -5.25 -5.77 -10.51
C GLN A 107 -4.57 -7.05 -11.01
N ASP A 108 -3.32 -7.29 -10.63
CA ASP A 108 -2.58 -8.50 -10.95
C ASP A 108 -2.84 -9.68 -9.99
N GLY A 109 -3.78 -9.53 -9.06
CA GLY A 109 -4.13 -10.53 -8.05
C GLY A 109 -3.23 -10.55 -6.81
N THR A 110 -2.19 -9.72 -6.76
CA THR A 110 -1.32 -9.64 -5.59
C THR A 110 -2.02 -8.94 -4.43
N THR A 111 -2.05 -9.55 -3.26
CA THR A 111 -2.71 -9.01 -2.07
C THR A 111 -1.68 -8.47 -1.08
N TYR A 112 -1.97 -7.27 -0.57
CA TYR A 112 -1.19 -6.60 0.47
C TYR A 112 -2.08 -6.29 1.67
N GLU A 113 -1.46 -6.26 2.85
CA GLU A 113 -2.11 -5.93 4.11
C GLU A 113 -1.33 -4.83 4.84
N CYS A 114 -2.05 -3.87 5.38
CA CYS A 114 -1.52 -2.76 6.16
C CYS A 114 -2.26 -2.72 7.51
N ASN A 115 -1.52 -2.52 8.58
CA ASN A 115 -2.06 -2.42 9.94
C ASN A 115 -1.69 -1.07 10.55
N CYS A 116 -2.70 -0.36 11.07
CA CYS A 116 -2.52 0.83 11.91
C CYS A 116 -3.01 0.49 13.32
N THR A 117 -2.19 0.76 14.32
CA THR A 117 -2.52 0.58 15.72
C THR A 117 -2.40 1.89 16.49
N TYR A 118 -3.33 2.13 17.37
CA TYR A 118 -3.29 3.21 18.34
C TYR A 118 -3.08 2.61 19.74
N SER A 119 -2.19 3.20 20.50
CA SER A 119 -1.97 2.84 21.90
C SER A 119 -2.13 4.08 22.79
N ASN A 120 -2.95 3.96 23.80
CA ASN A 120 -3.16 5.04 24.77
C ASN A 120 -1.88 5.40 25.56
N SER A 121 -0.92 4.46 25.66
CA SER A 121 0.36 4.71 26.34
C SER A 121 1.29 5.64 25.58
N THR A 122 1.21 5.65 24.24
CA THR A 122 2.04 6.50 23.36
C THR A 122 1.29 7.67 22.78
N ASP A 123 -0.04 7.66 22.87
CA ASP A 123 -0.95 8.63 22.26
C ASP A 123 -0.68 8.91 20.77
N ASP A 124 -0.30 7.85 20.07
CA ASP A 124 0.09 7.92 18.66
C ASP A 124 -0.49 6.76 17.85
N VAL A 125 -0.75 7.03 16.56
CA VAL A 125 -1.19 6.04 15.57
C VAL A 125 0.02 5.61 14.75
N VAL A 126 0.43 4.36 14.90
CA VAL A 126 1.54 3.77 14.16
C VAL A 126 1.00 2.84 13.07
N CYS A 127 1.38 3.12 11.82
CA CYS A 127 1.01 2.29 10.68
C CYS A 127 2.22 1.51 10.15
N THR A 128 2.06 0.21 9.96
CA THR A 128 3.09 -0.63 9.34
C THR A 128 3.10 -0.45 7.83
N GLN A 129 4.27 -0.65 7.22
CA GLN A 129 4.36 -0.71 5.77
C GLN A 129 3.54 -1.91 5.23
N PRO A 130 2.85 -1.74 4.09
CA PRO A 130 2.07 -2.83 3.52
C PRO A 130 2.95 -4.06 3.25
N LYS A 131 2.50 -5.20 3.74
CA LYS A 131 3.14 -6.51 3.51
C LYS A 131 2.34 -7.32 2.52
N ARG A 132 3.05 -8.00 1.61
CA ARG A 132 2.43 -8.95 0.70
C ARG A 132 1.94 -10.18 1.49
N THR A 133 0.69 -10.58 1.27
CA THR A 133 0.05 -11.73 1.93
C THR A 133 -0.20 -12.89 0.98
N SER A 134 -0.25 -12.61 -0.32
CA SER A 134 -0.36 -13.66 -1.36
C SER A 134 0.17 -13.19 -2.71
#